data_e177d0df455bc1abe4729bc9e7485d8b
#
_entry.id   e177d0df455bc1abe4729bc9e7485d8b
#
_cell.length_a   1.000
_cell.length_b   1.000
_cell.length_c   1.000
_cell.angle_alpha   90.00
_cell.angle_beta   90.00
_cell.angle_gamma   90.00
#
_symmetry.space_group_name_H-M   'P 1'
#
loop_
_entity.id
_entity.type
_entity.pdbx_description
1 polymer ?
#
loop_
_entity_poly.entity_id
_entity_poly.type
_entity_poly.pdbx_seq_one_letter_code
_entity_poly.pdbx_strand_id
1 'polypeptide(L)'
;IAYPSGLLDVHFVHEGMEHPLVKAFLDKVEQDEIIPTVPPVPNTDLADYYKLIVRRFSNPKIGDTISRLCLGGSNRQPKFIIPPINDRLKAAKSVTGLALESALWCRYCYGTTDSGKVTPPNDPNWDRLQATAKQAKDRPDAWLEMSDIYGDIAKSAIFREAFTKALNALWKDGTKATLERYIAGQF
;
A
#
# COMPACT_ATOMS: atom_id res chain seq x y z
N ILE A 1 -3.45 -4.35 2.57
CA ILE A 1 -4.89 -4.71 2.51
C ILE A 1 -5.78 -3.47 2.36
N ALA A 2 -5.54 -2.39 3.09
CA ALA A 2 -6.45 -1.25 3.19
C ALA A 2 -6.76 -0.59 1.84
N TYR A 3 -5.77 -0.02 1.19
CA TYR A 3 -5.97 0.77 -0.02
C TYR A 3 -6.43 -0.03 -1.24
N PRO A 4 -5.88 -1.22 -1.55
CA PRO A 4 -6.41 -2.01 -2.64
C PRO A 4 -7.87 -2.43 -2.42
N SER A 5 -8.24 -2.80 -1.19
CA SER A 5 -9.64 -3.11 -0.85
C SER A 5 -10.54 -1.89 -1.03
N GLY A 6 -10.12 -0.71 -0.56
CA GLY A 6 -10.89 0.52 -0.72
C GLY A 6 -11.11 0.91 -2.18
N LEU A 7 -10.08 0.77 -3.02
CA LEU A 7 -10.18 1.02 -4.47
C LEU A 7 -11.08 0.03 -5.21
N LEU A 8 -11.19 -1.21 -4.70
CA LEU A 8 -12.06 -2.28 -5.22
C LEU A 8 -13.46 -2.32 -4.57
N ASP A 9 -13.85 -1.27 -3.86
CA ASP A 9 -15.17 -1.14 -3.20
C ASP A 9 -15.48 -2.19 -2.14
N VAL A 10 -14.47 -2.83 -1.56
CA VAL A 10 -14.63 -3.75 -0.44
C VAL A 10 -14.98 -2.97 0.83
N HIS A 11 -15.95 -3.45 1.58
CA HIS A 11 -16.45 -2.74 2.77
C HIS A 11 -15.78 -3.18 4.07
N PHE A 12 -15.77 -4.47 4.35
CA PHE A 12 -15.20 -5.01 5.58
C PHE A 12 -13.78 -5.56 5.41
N VAL A 13 -13.00 -5.51 6.48
CA VAL A 13 -11.62 -6.01 6.47
C VAL A 13 -11.56 -7.51 6.19
N HIS A 14 -12.47 -8.31 6.78
CA HIS A 14 -12.52 -9.74 6.53
C HIS A 14 -12.83 -10.06 5.06
N GLU A 15 -13.70 -9.29 4.40
CA GLU A 15 -13.97 -9.44 2.96
C GLU A 15 -12.70 -9.14 2.13
N GLY A 16 -11.91 -8.13 2.53
CA GLY A 16 -10.61 -7.85 1.92
C GLY A 16 -9.61 -9.01 2.07
N MET A 17 -9.64 -9.70 3.22
CA MET A 17 -8.82 -10.89 3.46
C MET A 17 -9.31 -12.12 2.66
N GLU A 18 -10.59 -12.18 2.33
CA GLU A 18 -11.20 -13.21 1.48
C GLU A 18 -11.03 -12.90 -0.02
N HIS A 19 -10.78 -11.64 -0.37
CA HIS A 19 -10.62 -11.23 -1.77
C HIS A 19 -9.30 -11.76 -2.34
N PRO A 20 -9.34 -12.66 -3.36
CA PRO A 20 -8.14 -13.41 -3.78
C PRO A 20 -6.94 -12.53 -4.15
N LEU A 21 -7.16 -11.46 -4.89
CA LEU A 21 -6.08 -10.58 -5.34
C LEU A 21 -5.51 -9.72 -4.20
N VAL A 22 -6.37 -9.21 -3.30
CA VAL A 22 -5.92 -8.42 -2.15
C VAL A 22 -5.10 -9.28 -1.21
N LYS A 23 -5.57 -10.50 -0.94
CA LYS A 23 -4.87 -11.47 -0.09
C LYS A 23 -3.53 -11.89 -0.70
N ALA A 24 -3.51 -12.22 -1.99
CA ALA A 24 -2.27 -12.61 -2.68
C ALA A 24 -1.26 -11.46 -2.74
N PHE A 25 -1.72 -10.21 -2.95
CA PHE A 25 -0.87 -9.03 -2.87
C PHE A 25 -0.27 -8.86 -1.47
N LEU A 26 -1.10 -8.94 -0.43
CA LEU A 26 -0.64 -8.85 0.96
C LEU A 26 0.41 -9.92 1.26
N ASP A 27 0.10 -11.19 0.97
CA ASP A 27 1.01 -12.31 1.22
C ASP A 27 2.36 -12.10 0.54
N LYS A 28 2.35 -11.69 -0.73
CA LYS A 28 3.57 -11.47 -1.48
C LYS A 28 4.41 -10.33 -0.93
N VAL A 29 3.81 -9.18 -0.61
CA VAL A 29 4.55 -8.04 -0.04
C VAL A 29 5.10 -8.38 1.34
N GLU A 30 4.31 -9.04 2.18
CA GLU A 30 4.75 -9.44 3.54
C GLU A 30 5.92 -10.43 3.48
N GLN A 31 5.80 -11.48 2.67
CA GLN A 31 6.82 -12.54 2.59
C GLN A 31 8.09 -12.07 1.87
N ASP A 32 7.95 -11.33 0.77
CA ASP A 32 9.08 -10.99 -0.08
C ASP A 32 9.79 -9.70 0.38
N GLU A 33 9.04 -8.76 0.99
CA GLU A 33 9.57 -7.42 1.21
C GLU A 33 9.54 -6.94 2.68
N ILE A 34 8.57 -7.30 3.50
CA ILE A 34 8.45 -6.79 4.87
C ILE A 34 9.13 -7.73 5.88
N ILE A 35 8.71 -8.97 5.95
CA ILE A 35 9.25 -9.94 6.93
C ILE A 35 10.77 -10.04 6.88
N PRO A 36 11.43 -10.04 5.70
CA PRO A 36 12.89 -10.06 5.63
C PRO A 36 13.61 -8.84 6.23
N THR A 37 12.90 -7.75 6.52
CA THR A 37 13.45 -6.55 7.16
C THR A 37 13.24 -6.53 8.67
N VAL A 38 12.40 -7.42 9.20
CA VAL A 38 12.10 -7.49 10.62
C VAL A 38 13.23 -8.17 11.37
N PRO A 39 13.86 -7.51 12.36
CA PRO A 39 14.90 -8.16 13.14
C PRO A 39 14.33 -9.33 13.94
N PRO A 40 15.16 -10.34 14.27
CA PRO A 40 14.71 -11.47 15.09
C PRO A 40 14.09 -11.02 16.41
N VAL A 41 12.89 -11.52 16.70
CA VAL A 41 12.17 -11.23 17.96
C VAL A 41 12.29 -12.46 18.86
N PRO A 42 12.76 -12.33 20.11
CA PRO A 42 12.88 -13.47 21.02
C PRO A 42 11.57 -14.25 21.18
N ASN A 43 11.65 -15.57 21.10
CA ASN A 43 10.51 -16.49 21.24
C ASN A 43 9.36 -16.26 20.25
N THR A 44 9.61 -15.62 19.09
CA THR A 44 8.59 -15.34 18.09
C THR A 44 9.00 -15.92 16.73
N ASP A 45 8.20 -16.84 16.20
CA ASP A 45 8.25 -17.22 14.80
C ASP A 45 7.40 -16.23 14.00
N LEU A 46 8.04 -15.50 13.08
CA LEU A 46 7.36 -14.46 12.31
C LEU A 46 6.32 -15.04 11.34
N ALA A 47 6.54 -16.26 10.83
CA ALA A 47 5.57 -16.90 9.94
C ALA A 47 4.30 -17.31 10.71
N ASP A 48 4.44 -17.82 11.93
CA ASP A 48 3.30 -18.15 12.79
C ASP A 48 2.60 -16.88 13.30
N TYR A 49 3.36 -15.84 13.59
CA TYR A 49 2.78 -14.54 13.94
C TYR A 49 1.97 -13.96 12.78
N TYR A 50 2.48 -14.05 11.54
CA TYR A 50 1.74 -13.64 10.35
C TYR A 50 0.42 -14.42 10.19
N LYS A 51 0.43 -15.75 10.36
CA LYS A 51 -0.79 -16.57 10.34
C LYS A 51 -1.80 -16.12 11.40
N LEU A 52 -1.33 -15.75 12.60
CA LEU A 52 -2.19 -15.21 13.65
C LEU A 52 -2.84 -13.89 13.22
N ILE A 53 -2.08 -12.96 12.61
CA ILE A 53 -2.60 -11.70 12.09
C ILE A 53 -3.66 -11.98 11.01
N VAL A 54 -3.36 -12.84 10.04
CA VAL A 54 -4.32 -13.23 8.98
C VAL A 54 -5.62 -13.73 9.60
N ARG A 55 -5.55 -14.67 10.56
CA ARG A 55 -6.73 -15.21 11.23
C ARG A 55 -7.55 -14.12 11.95
N ARG A 56 -6.89 -13.16 12.58
CA ARG A 56 -7.58 -12.04 13.28
C ARG A 56 -8.28 -11.12 12.28
N PHE A 57 -7.62 -10.74 11.20
CA PHE A 57 -8.18 -9.86 10.18
C PHE A 57 -9.30 -10.53 9.39
N SER A 58 -9.26 -11.85 9.23
CA SER A 58 -10.32 -12.62 8.56
C SER A 58 -11.54 -12.90 9.45
N ASN A 59 -11.57 -12.43 10.69
CA ASN A 59 -12.68 -12.70 11.59
C ASN A 59 -13.85 -11.71 11.37
N PRO A 60 -15.00 -12.13 10.78
CA PRO A 60 -16.11 -11.24 10.48
C PRO A 60 -16.77 -10.65 11.74
N LYS A 61 -16.63 -11.31 12.90
CA LYS A 61 -17.21 -10.84 14.17
C LYS A 61 -16.57 -9.53 14.68
N ILE A 62 -15.40 -9.15 14.17
CA ILE A 62 -14.75 -7.88 14.53
C ILE A 62 -15.51 -6.71 13.91
N GLY A 63 -16.12 -6.88 12.73
CA GLY A 63 -16.92 -5.85 12.07
C GLY A 63 -16.09 -4.62 11.64
N ASP A 64 -14.75 -4.77 11.49
CA ASP A 64 -13.90 -3.66 11.14
C ASP A 64 -14.03 -3.29 9.66
N THR A 65 -14.00 -1.99 9.35
CA THR A 65 -14.22 -1.49 7.98
C THR A 65 -12.90 -1.10 7.30
N ILE A 66 -12.86 -1.24 5.98
CA ILE A 66 -11.75 -0.77 5.16
C ILE A 66 -11.57 0.74 5.31
N SER A 67 -12.64 1.53 5.36
CA SER A 67 -12.55 2.98 5.58
C SER A 67 -11.81 3.34 6.87
N ARG A 68 -12.11 2.63 7.98
CA ARG A 68 -11.39 2.81 9.25
C ARG A 68 -9.92 2.36 9.12
N LEU A 69 -9.67 1.28 8.41
CA LEU A 69 -8.30 0.78 8.22
C LEU A 69 -7.45 1.75 7.39
N CYS A 70 -8.05 2.47 6.45
CA CYS A 70 -7.38 3.51 5.65
C CYS A 70 -7.11 4.81 6.43
N LEU A 71 -7.72 4.99 7.63
CA LEU A 71 -7.63 6.24 8.39
C LEU A 71 -6.18 6.61 8.75
N GLY A 72 -5.80 7.87 8.48
CA GLY A 72 -4.54 8.44 8.94
C GLY A 72 -3.31 7.88 8.23
N GLY A 73 -3.39 7.63 6.92
CA GLY A 73 -2.28 7.15 6.10
C GLY A 73 -1.04 8.02 6.20
N SER A 74 -1.19 9.36 6.22
CA SER A 74 -0.09 10.31 6.34
C SER A 74 0.76 10.12 7.61
N ASN A 75 0.16 9.60 8.69
CA ASN A 75 0.88 9.28 9.92
C ASN A 75 1.43 7.85 9.94
N ARG A 76 0.88 6.95 9.14
CA ARG A 76 1.26 5.52 9.12
C ARG A 76 2.36 5.21 8.12
N GLN A 77 2.32 5.82 6.94
CA GLN A 77 3.33 5.60 5.90
C GLN A 77 4.77 5.82 6.41
N PRO A 78 5.11 6.97 7.05
CA PRO A 78 6.46 7.20 7.54
C PRO A 78 6.91 6.20 8.61
N LYS A 79 5.96 5.61 9.36
CA LYS A 79 6.28 4.73 10.50
C LYS A 79 6.37 3.25 10.11
N PHE A 80 5.59 2.81 9.13
CA PHE A 80 5.43 1.38 8.86
C PHE A 80 5.85 0.96 7.44
N ILE A 81 5.78 1.85 6.46
CA ILE A 81 6.09 1.54 5.07
C ILE A 81 7.49 2.07 4.67
N ILE A 82 7.82 3.28 5.08
CA ILE A 82 9.09 3.90 4.73
C ILE A 82 10.31 3.15 5.32
N PRO A 83 10.31 2.68 6.59
CA PRO A 83 11.45 1.97 7.14
C PRO A 83 11.82 0.70 6.36
N PRO A 84 10.92 -0.25 6.08
CA PRO A 84 11.27 -1.42 5.27
C PRO A 84 11.74 -1.06 3.84
N ILE A 85 11.21 0.00 3.21
CA ILE A 85 11.75 0.49 1.93
C ILE A 85 13.21 0.88 2.08
N ASN A 86 13.54 1.68 3.09
CA ASN A 86 14.92 2.11 3.37
C ASN A 86 15.87 0.92 3.58
N ASP A 87 15.46 -0.06 4.37
CA ASP A 87 16.29 -1.22 4.68
C ASP A 87 16.53 -2.08 3.42
N ARG A 88 15.52 -2.24 2.59
CA ARG A 88 15.65 -2.97 1.32
C ARG A 88 16.56 -2.24 0.32
N LEU A 89 16.41 -0.92 0.20
CA LEU A 89 17.27 -0.11 -0.68
C LEU A 89 18.74 -0.18 -0.23
N LYS A 90 19.02 -0.09 1.08
CA LYS A 90 20.37 -0.28 1.64
C LYS A 90 20.93 -1.66 1.34
N ALA A 91 20.08 -2.68 1.34
CA ALA A 91 20.47 -4.06 1.03
C ALA A 91 20.49 -4.37 -0.48
N ALA A 92 20.29 -3.40 -1.35
CA ALA A 92 20.15 -3.55 -2.81
C ALA A 92 19.07 -4.59 -3.20
N LYS A 93 17.97 -4.63 -2.48
CA LYS A 93 16.83 -5.51 -2.71
C LYS A 93 15.68 -4.77 -3.39
N SER A 94 14.81 -5.53 -4.10
CA SER A 94 13.59 -4.99 -4.72
C SER A 94 12.67 -4.33 -3.70
N VAL A 95 12.02 -3.25 -4.11
CA VAL A 95 10.99 -2.51 -3.37
C VAL A 95 9.69 -2.41 -4.17
N THR A 96 9.49 -3.28 -5.13
CA THR A 96 8.38 -3.21 -6.10
C THR A 96 7.02 -3.30 -5.41
N GLY A 97 6.85 -4.19 -4.44
CA GLY A 97 5.60 -4.36 -3.70
C GLY A 97 5.30 -3.18 -2.77
N LEU A 98 6.32 -2.68 -2.07
CA LEU A 98 6.19 -1.51 -1.20
C LEU A 98 5.97 -0.22 -2.01
N ALA A 99 6.58 -0.11 -3.19
CA ALA A 99 6.32 0.99 -4.12
C ALA A 99 4.89 0.94 -4.67
N LEU A 100 4.37 -0.26 -4.97
CA LEU A 100 2.96 -0.45 -5.36
C LEU A 100 2.02 -0.11 -4.20
N GLU A 101 2.35 -0.46 -2.95
CA GLU A 101 1.58 -0.03 -1.77
C GLU A 101 1.48 1.48 -1.68
N SER A 102 2.60 2.19 -1.82
CA SER A 102 2.64 3.66 -1.84
C SER A 102 1.83 4.27 -3.00
N ALA A 103 1.86 3.62 -4.17
CA ALA A 103 1.08 4.05 -5.33
C ALA A 103 -0.43 3.81 -5.13
N LEU A 104 -0.82 2.70 -4.50
CA LEU A 104 -2.21 2.42 -4.11
C LEU A 104 -2.73 3.46 -3.12
N TRP A 105 -1.90 3.88 -2.15
CA TRP A 105 -2.26 4.96 -1.25
C TRP A 105 -2.45 6.29 -1.99
N CYS A 106 -1.54 6.65 -2.90
CA CYS A 106 -1.69 7.83 -3.75
C CYS A 106 -3.00 7.78 -4.55
N ARG A 107 -3.26 6.65 -5.22
CA ARG A 107 -4.48 6.45 -6.01
C ARG A 107 -5.75 6.55 -5.15
N TYR A 108 -5.73 6.02 -3.93
CA TYR A 108 -6.82 6.11 -2.96
C TYR A 108 -7.08 7.57 -2.54
N CYS A 109 -6.02 8.34 -2.26
CA CYS A 109 -6.11 9.74 -1.87
C CYS A 109 -6.61 10.67 -3.01
N TYR A 110 -6.66 10.18 -4.25
CA TYR A 110 -7.32 10.93 -5.35
C TYR A 110 -8.80 11.18 -5.05
N GLY A 111 -9.41 10.34 -4.22
CA GLY A 111 -10.76 10.55 -3.71
C GLY A 111 -11.86 9.84 -4.50
N THR A 112 -11.51 8.89 -5.36
CA THR A 112 -12.48 8.02 -6.04
C THR A 112 -11.96 6.59 -6.13
N THR A 113 -12.87 5.62 -6.02
CA THR A 113 -12.58 4.20 -6.25
C THR A 113 -12.46 3.89 -7.75
N ASP A 114 -12.12 2.66 -8.10
CA ASP A 114 -12.06 2.23 -9.51
C ASP A 114 -13.43 2.23 -10.18
N SER A 115 -14.52 2.06 -9.43
CA SER A 115 -15.89 2.17 -9.92
C SER A 115 -16.39 3.62 -10.03
N GLY A 116 -15.58 4.62 -9.60
CA GLY A 116 -15.95 6.04 -9.61
C GLY A 116 -16.69 6.53 -8.35
N LYS A 117 -16.88 5.68 -7.33
CA LYS A 117 -17.48 6.14 -6.06
C LYS A 117 -16.55 7.11 -5.36
N VAL A 118 -17.13 8.13 -4.74
CA VAL A 118 -16.39 9.12 -3.95
C VAL A 118 -15.88 8.48 -2.66
N THR A 119 -14.58 8.61 -2.41
CA THR A 119 -13.96 8.22 -1.15
C THR A 119 -14.07 9.41 -0.17
N PRO A 120 -14.72 9.24 0.98
CA PRO A 120 -14.83 10.31 1.96
C PRO A 120 -13.47 10.64 2.58
N PRO A 121 -13.23 11.91 3.00
CA PRO A 121 -12.03 12.29 3.72
C PRO A 121 -11.82 11.40 4.96
N ASN A 122 -10.61 10.84 5.12
CA ASN A 122 -10.27 9.99 6.25
C ASN A 122 -8.81 10.13 6.71
N ASP A 123 -8.22 11.27 6.44
CA ASP A 123 -6.86 11.63 6.89
C ASP A 123 -6.85 13.07 7.40
N PRO A 124 -6.13 13.41 8.48
CA PRO A 124 -6.01 14.78 8.95
C PRO A 124 -5.47 15.75 7.88
N ASN A 125 -4.69 15.23 6.93
CA ASN A 125 -4.10 15.98 5.83
C ASN A 125 -4.84 15.77 4.49
N TRP A 126 -6.11 15.38 4.53
CA TRP A 126 -6.85 14.94 3.33
C TRP A 126 -6.80 15.91 2.17
N ASP A 127 -7.02 17.20 2.41
CA ASP A 127 -7.04 18.22 1.35
C ASP A 127 -5.70 18.31 0.62
N ARG A 128 -4.59 18.30 1.39
CA ARG A 128 -3.24 18.26 0.83
C ARG A 128 -3.00 16.97 0.04
N LEU A 129 -3.32 15.83 0.63
CA LEU A 129 -3.13 14.52 -0.01
C LEU A 129 -3.93 14.42 -1.30
N GLN A 130 -5.19 14.85 -1.30
CA GLN A 130 -6.02 14.83 -2.50
C GLN A 130 -5.50 15.77 -3.59
N ALA A 131 -5.10 17.00 -3.22
CA ALA A 131 -4.52 17.93 -4.16
C ALA A 131 -3.23 17.38 -4.79
N THR A 132 -2.35 16.78 -3.95
CA THR A 132 -1.11 16.17 -4.41
C THR A 132 -1.37 14.94 -5.28
N ALA A 133 -2.33 14.09 -4.92
CA ALA A 133 -2.72 12.91 -5.71
C ALA A 133 -3.27 13.31 -7.10
N LYS A 134 -4.02 14.42 -7.18
CA LYS A 134 -4.47 14.97 -8.46
C LYS A 134 -3.30 15.42 -9.34
N GLN A 135 -2.29 16.05 -8.77
CA GLN A 135 -1.07 16.44 -9.50
C GLN A 135 -0.26 15.19 -9.92
N ALA A 136 -0.18 14.19 -9.03
CA ALA A 136 0.57 12.97 -9.26
C ALA A 136 0.02 12.11 -10.41
N LYS A 137 -1.25 12.31 -10.80
CA LYS A 137 -1.83 11.65 -11.96
C LYS A 137 -1.04 11.92 -13.24
N ASP A 138 -0.61 13.16 -13.42
CA ASP A 138 0.14 13.60 -14.61
C ASP A 138 1.64 13.68 -14.34
N ARG A 139 2.04 13.89 -13.08
CA ARG A 139 3.42 14.00 -12.62
C ARG A 139 3.62 13.17 -11.33
N PRO A 140 3.89 11.86 -11.45
CA PRO A 140 4.03 10.95 -10.30
C PRO A 140 4.95 11.44 -9.20
N ASP A 141 6.04 12.11 -9.55
CA ASP A 141 7.00 12.68 -8.61
C ASP A 141 6.37 13.67 -7.61
N ALA A 142 5.26 14.33 -7.96
CA ALA A 142 4.57 15.25 -7.05
C ALA A 142 4.20 14.58 -5.72
N TRP A 143 3.85 13.30 -5.76
CA TRP A 143 3.55 12.53 -4.55
C TRP A 143 4.77 12.31 -3.67
N LEU A 144 5.89 12.01 -4.27
CA LEU A 144 7.15 11.72 -3.57
C LEU A 144 7.83 13.00 -3.03
N GLU A 145 7.45 14.19 -3.52
CA GLU A 145 7.94 15.48 -3.02
C GLU A 145 7.45 15.81 -1.60
N MET A 146 6.51 15.05 -1.04
CA MET A 146 6.11 15.18 0.37
C MET A 146 7.23 14.69 1.29
N SER A 147 8.22 15.55 1.57
CA SER A 147 9.44 15.22 2.31
C SER A 147 9.19 14.80 3.76
N ASP A 148 8.11 15.26 4.36
CA ASP A 148 7.66 14.86 5.70
C ASP A 148 7.19 13.40 5.76
N ILE A 149 6.87 12.81 4.61
CA ILE A 149 6.44 11.41 4.49
C ILE A 149 7.57 10.54 3.92
N TYR A 150 8.11 10.93 2.77
CA TYR A 150 9.07 10.11 2.02
C TYR A 150 10.52 10.38 2.36
N GLY A 151 10.86 11.57 2.89
CA GLY A 151 12.23 11.91 3.24
C GLY A 151 13.22 11.64 2.11
N ASP A 152 14.34 11.02 2.45
CA ASP A 152 15.43 10.75 1.48
C ASP A 152 15.13 9.62 0.50
N ILE A 153 14.17 8.72 0.77
CA ILE A 153 13.84 7.65 -0.18
C ILE A 153 13.28 8.20 -1.50
N ALA A 154 12.68 9.38 -1.46
CA ALA A 154 12.23 10.10 -2.66
C ALA A 154 13.36 10.41 -3.65
N LYS A 155 14.62 10.40 -3.20
CA LYS A 155 15.81 10.60 -4.04
C LYS A 155 16.30 9.32 -4.71
N SER A 156 15.84 8.14 -4.25
CA SER A 156 16.23 6.85 -4.82
C SER A 156 15.61 6.67 -6.20
N ALA A 157 16.44 6.53 -7.23
CA ALA A 157 15.97 6.25 -8.59
C ALA A 157 15.17 4.93 -8.63
N ILE A 158 15.64 3.89 -7.94
CA ILE A 158 14.99 2.57 -7.87
C ILE A 158 13.56 2.70 -7.34
N PHE A 159 13.37 3.43 -6.24
CA PHE A 159 12.05 3.61 -5.64
C PHE A 159 11.15 4.48 -6.52
N ARG A 160 11.67 5.59 -7.05
CA ARG A 160 10.91 6.50 -7.94
C ARG A 160 10.42 5.79 -9.20
N GLU A 161 11.28 5.02 -9.85
CA GLU A 161 10.92 4.26 -11.04
C GLU A 161 9.84 3.21 -10.74
N ALA A 162 10.01 2.45 -9.66
CA ALA A 162 9.02 1.45 -9.23
C ALA A 162 7.68 2.10 -8.88
N PHE A 163 7.68 3.20 -8.12
CA PHE A 163 6.48 3.96 -7.78
C PHE A 163 5.78 4.53 -9.01
N THR A 164 6.53 5.17 -9.91
CA THR A 164 6.00 5.77 -11.14
C THR A 164 5.36 4.70 -12.02
N LYS A 165 6.03 3.57 -12.20
CA LYS A 165 5.51 2.44 -12.96
C LYS A 165 4.20 1.92 -12.35
N ALA A 166 4.16 1.75 -11.02
CA ALA A 166 2.99 1.30 -10.28
C ALA A 166 1.82 2.27 -10.42
N LEU A 167 2.06 3.57 -10.20
CA LEU A 167 1.01 4.58 -10.26
C LEU A 167 0.43 4.71 -11.67
N ASN A 168 1.28 4.71 -12.70
CA ASN A 168 0.84 4.75 -14.10
C ASN A 168 0.01 3.50 -14.46
N ALA A 169 0.38 2.33 -13.94
CA ALA A 169 -0.39 1.10 -14.13
C ALA A 169 -1.77 1.19 -13.49
N LEU A 170 -1.87 1.72 -12.27
CA LEU A 170 -3.14 1.93 -11.58
C LEU A 170 -4.08 2.88 -12.34
N TRP A 171 -3.54 3.94 -12.94
CA TRP A 171 -4.33 4.87 -13.75
C TRP A 171 -4.78 4.28 -15.07
N LYS A 172 -3.91 3.52 -15.73
CA LYS A 172 -4.17 2.96 -17.05
C LYS A 172 -5.10 1.76 -17.01
N ASP A 173 -4.83 0.83 -16.09
CA ASP A 173 -5.40 -0.52 -16.12
C ASP A 173 -6.29 -0.82 -14.91
N GLY A 174 -6.31 0.09 -13.91
CA GLY A 174 -7.03 -0.09 -12.65
C GLY A 174 -6.32 -1.00 -11.65
N THR A 175 -6.87 -1.05 -10.44
CA THR A 175 -6.29 -1.79 -9.31
C THR A 175 -6.24 -3.29 -9.59
N LYS A 176 -7.33 -3.88 -10.08
CA LYS A 176 -7.42 -5.32 -10.35
C LYS A 176 -6.29 -5.81 -11.25
N ALA A 177 -6.19 -5.28 -12.46
CA ALA A 177 -5.19 -5.72 -13.44
C ALA A 177 -3.75 -5.42 -12.98
N THR A 178 -3.55 -4.35 -12.21
CA THR A 178 -2.23 -4.01 -11.65
C THR A 178 -1.80 -5.03 -10.60
N LEU A 179 -2.70 -5.45 -9.70
CA LEU A 179 -2.43 -6.51 -8.73
C LEU A 179 -2.16 -7.86 -9.40
N GLU A 180 -2.96 -8.23 -10.41
CA GLU A 180 -2.76 -9.47 -11.16
C GLU A 180 -1.35 -9.55 -11.76
N ARG A 181 -0.88 -8.48 -12.40
CA ARG A 181 0.49 -8.42 -12.96
C ARG A 181 1.57 -8.50 -11.88
N TYR A 182 1.39 -7.78 -10.77
CA TYR A 182 2.36 -7.83 -9.67
C TYR A 182 2.48 -9.26 -9.09
N ILE A 183 1.35 -9.91 -8.85
CA ILE A 183 1.30 -11.27 -8.31
C ILE A 183 1.95 -12.26 -9.29
N ALA A 184 1.75 -12.08 -10.59
CA ALA A 184 2.36 -12.89 -11.65
C ALA A 184 3.86 -12.62 -11.87
N GLY A 185 4.46 -11.68 -11.15
CA GLY A 185 5.87 -11.30 -11.34
C GLY A 185 6.15 -10.53 -12.65
N GLN A 186 5.14 -9.89 -13.23
CA GLN A 186 5.20 -9.13 -14.49
C GLN A 186 5.30 -7.61 -14.26
N PHE A 187 5.83 -7.23 -13.12
CA PHE A 187 5.84 -5.84 -12.68
C PHE A 187 7.25 -5.26 -12.63
#